data_80f2f9d3764b35c3de32463d608f9e9e
#
_entry.id   80f2f9d3764b35c3de32463d608f9e9e
#
_cell.length_a   1.000
_cell.length_b   1.000
_cell.length_c   1.000
_cell.angle_alpha   90.00
_cell.angle_beta   90.00
_cell.angle_gamma   90.00
#
_symmetry.space_group_name_H-M   'P 1'
#
loop_
_entity.id
_entity.type
_entity.pdbx_description
1 polymer ?
#
loop_
_entity_poly.entity_id
_entity_poly.type
_entity_poly.pdbx_seq_one_letter_code
_entity_poly.pdbx_strand_id
1 'polypeptide(L)'
;MAHVPKNPNIAMREGVSPSCVALPRVRHSPWPALIDHLAERLPRISRDEWIGRMQAGRVLGEDGQPLAPDARYVGGARVYYWRELPSEDPIPFEASVLFEDDHLVVADKPHFLPVTPGGRYVRETLLVRLKAKLGCADLSPLHRIDRETAGLVLLCKQPQDRDAYQSLFRDRRVDKVYEAVAPWRAELRFP
;
A
#
# COMPACT_ATOMS: atom_id res chain seq x y z
N MET A 1 7.84 -3.90 -7.27
CA MET A 1 6.59 -4.54 -6.80
C MET A 1 5.70 -4.75 -8.01
N ALA A 2 5.18 -5.97 -8.23
CA ALA A 2 4.25 -6.20 -9.33
C ALA A 2 3.00 -5.32 -9.14
N HIS A 3 2.61 -4.62 -10.19
CA HIS A 3 1.39 -3.81 -10.21
C HIS A 3 0.19 -4.75 -10.00
N VAL A 4 -0.49 -4.60 -8.87
CA VAL A 4 -1.77 -5.28 -8.63
C VAL A 4 -2.80 -4.60 -9.52
N PRO A 5 -3.40 -5.29 -10.50
CA PRO A 5 -4.42 -4.67 -11.33
C PRO A 5 -5.61 -4.28 -10.45
N LYS A 6 -6.06 -3.03 -10.61
CA LYS A 6 -7.27 -2.56 -9.93
C LYS A 6 -8.46 -3.36 -10.42
N ASN A 7 -9.28 -3.77 -9.48
CA ASN A 7 -10.59 -4.31 -9.77
C ASN A 7 -11.64 -3.20 -9.53
N PRO A 8 -12.36 -2.73 -10.55
CA PRO A 8 -13.33 -1.64 -10.42
C PRO A 8 -14.50 -2.01 -9.50
N ASN A 9 -14.75 -3.31 -9.29
CA ASN A 9 -15.81 -3.79 -8.42
C ASN A 9 -15.44 -3.77 -6.93
N ILE A 10 -14.19 -3.42 -6.60
CA ILE A 10 -13.69 -3.49 -5.22
C ILE A 10 -13.11 -2.14 -4.82
N ALA A 11 -13.89 -1.41 -4.03
CA ALA A 11 -13.52 -0.08 -3.56
C ALA A 11 -12.42 -0.12 -2.48
N MET A 12 -11.68 0.97 -2.33
CA MET A 12 -10.85 1.18 -1.14
C MET A 12 -11.73 1.35 0.11
N ARG A 13 -11.21 0.98 1.27
CA ARG A 13 -11.84 1.20 2.58
C ARG A 13 -10.97 2.15 3.40
N GLU A 14 -11.51 3.31 3.76
CA GLU A 14 -10.79 4.33 4.55
C GLU A 14 -9.38 4.64 4.00
N GLY A 15 -9.27 4.81 2.67
CA GLY A 15 -7.99 5.05 1.99
C GLY A 15 -7.12 3.81 1.76
N VAL A 16 -7.44 2.67 2.40
CA VAL A 16 -6.71 1.41 2.19
C VAL A 16 -7.19 0.74 0.92
N SER A 17 -6.31 0.60 -0.05
CA SER A 17 -6.60 -0.17 -1.27
C SER A 17 -6.59 -1.67 -0.98
N PRO A 18 -7.44 -2.46 -1.69
CA PRO A 18 -7.43 -3.90 -1.54
C PRO A 18 -6.09 -4.49 -1.98
N SER A 19 -5.63 -5.49 -1.23
CA SER A 19 -4.54 -6.39 -1.62
C SER A 19 -5.11 -7.50 -2.50
N CYS A 20 -4.33 -8.00 -3.46
CA CYS A 20 -4.74 -9.07 -4.35
C CYS A 20 -3.77 -10.26 -4.24
N VAL A 21 -4.34 -11.45 -4.14
CA VAL A 21 -3.63 -12.72 -4.27
C VAL A 21 -4.08 -13.40 -5.55
N ALA A 22 -3.17 -13.57 -6.50
CA ALA A 22 -3.40 -14.40 -7.69
C ALA A 22 -3.15 -15.86 -7.32
N LEU A 23 -4.12 -16.72 -7.55
CA LEU A 23 -4.04 -18.14 -7.25
C LEU A 23 -3.30 -18.86 -8.39
N PRO A 24 -2.23 -19.61 -8.11
CA PRO A 24 -1.50 -20.37 -9.13
C PRO A 24 -2.41 -21.35 -9.88
N ARG A 25 -2.19 -21.46 -11.19
CA ARG A 25 -2.80 -22.55 -11.99
C ARG A 25 -1.99 -23.81 -11.81
N VAL A 26 -2.54 -24.79 -11.11
CA VAL A 26 -1.92 -26.10 -10.88
C VAL A 26 -2.81 -27.22 -11.41
N ARG A 27 -2.22 -28.27 -11.98
CA ARG A 27 -2.98 -29.41 -12.50
C ARG A 27 -3.77 -30.15 -11.41
N HIS A 28 -3.13 -30.33 -10.24
CA HIS A 28 -3.73 -30.92 -9.05
C HIS A 28 -3.44 -29.96 -7.90
N SER A 29 -4.48 -29.38 -7.34
CA SER A 29 -4.31 -28.47 -6.21
C SER A 29 -3.96 -29.26 -4.95
N PRO A 30 -2.88 -28.91 -4.25
CA PRO A 30 -2.62 -29.46 -2.92
C PRO A 30 -3.56 -28.88 -1.86
N TRP A 31 -4.30 -27.82 -2.21
CA TRP A 31 -5.22 -27.11 -1.31
C TRP A 31 -6.65 -27.52 -1.62
N PRO A 32 -7.36 -28.23 -0.71
CA PRO A 32 -8.77 -28.55 -0.87
C PRO A 32 -9.67 -27.32 -0.79
N ALA A 33 -9.30 -26.35 0.04
CA ALA A 33 -10.02 -25.09 0.20
C ALA A 33 -9.11 -23.89 -0.09
N LEU A 34 -9.74 -22.77 -0.44
CA LEU A 34 -9.03 -21.48 -0.66
C LEU A 34 -8.25 -21.05 0.58
N ILE A 35 -8.84 -21.22 1.75
CA ILE A 35 -8.26 -20.81 3.04
C ILE A 35 -6.93 -21.50 3.32
N ASP A 36 -6.76 -22.76 2.88
CA ASP A 36 -5.53 -23.51 3.09
C ASP A 36 -4.37 -22.88 2.31
N HIS A 37 -4.63 -22.44 1.06
CA HIS A 37 -3.68 -21.69 0.26
C HIS A 37 -3.35 -20.32 0.86
N LEU A 38 -4.37 -19.58 1.33
CA LEU A 38 -4.16 -18.25 1.92
C LEU A 38 -3.31 -18.32 3.18
N ALA A 39 -3.56 -19.29 4.07
CA ALA A 39 -2.79 -19.47 5.29
C ALA A 39 -1.33 -19.85 5.00
N GLU A 40 -1.08 -20.72 4.02
CA GLU A 40 0.26 -21.09 3.58
C GLU A 40 1.01 -19.92 2.93
N ARG A 41 0.34 -19.20 2.04
CA ARG A 41 0.93 -18.08 1.25
C ARG A 41 1.20 -16.85 2.10
N LEU A 42 0.41 -16.62 3.13
CA LEU A 42 0.43 -15.44 4.01
C LEU A 42 0.51 -15.86 5.47
N PRO A 43 1.62 -16.48 5.93
CA PRO A 43 1.72 -17.14 7.23
C PRO A 43 1.64 -16.19 8.44
N ARG A 44 1.64 -14.87 8.20
CA ARG A 44 1.42 -13.88 9.26
C ARG A 44 -0.05 -13.71 9.66
N ILE A 45 -0.97 -14.30 8.89
CA ILE A 45 -2.41 -14.30 9.14
C ILE A 45 -2.79 -15.74 9.42
N SER A 46 -3.23 -16.02 10.64
CA SER A 46 -3.61 -17.38 11.03
C SER A 46 -4.83 -17.88 10.24
N ARG A 47 -5.03 -19.18 10.21
CA ARG A 47 -6.20 -19.79 9.57
C ARG A 47 -7.50 -19.30 10.20
N ASP A 48 -7.56 -19.18 11.52
CA ASP A 48 -8.74 -18.70 12.24
C ASP A 48 -9.03 -17.23 11.94
N GLU A 49 -7.99 -16.43 11.79
CA GLU A 49 -8.14 -15.02 11.36
C GLU A 49 -8.67 -14.93 9.93
N TRP A 50 -8.24 -15.81 9.01
CA TRP A 50 -8.83 -15.91 7.67
C TRP A 50 -10.31 -16.30 7.71
N ILE A 51 -10.69 -17.28 8.56
CA ILE A 51 -12.09 -17.66 8.77
C ILE A 51 -12.91 -16.44 9.22
N GLY A 52 -12.45 -15.74 10.23
CA GLY A 52 -13.13 -14.55 10.74
C GLY A 52 -13.28 -13.45 9.67
N ARG A 53 -12.23 -13.22 8.86
CA ARG A 53 -12.29 -12.26 7.74
C ARG A 53 -13.28 -12.68 6.65
N MET A 54 -13.34 -13.97 6.30
CA MET A 54 -14.29 -14.50 5.32
C MET A 54 -15.73 -14.40 5.84
N GLN A 55 -15.98 -14.79 7.08
CA GLN A 55 -17.29 -14.65 7.73
C GLN A 55 -17.77 -13.20 7.81
N ALA A 56 -16.84 -12.27 8.01
CA ALA A 56 -17.13 -10.83 8.03
C ALA A 56 -17.23 -10.20 6.62
N GLY A 57 -17.21 -11.01 5.53
CA GLY A 57 -17.28 -10.51 4.15
C GLY A 57 -16.09 -9.63 3.74
N ARG A 58 -14.91 -9.86 4.32
CA ARG A 58 -13.70 -9.05 4.06
C ARG A 58 -12.72 -9.70 3.08
N VAL A 59 -13.08 -10.86 2.54
CA VAL A 59 -12.34 -11.56 1.49
C VAL A 59 -13.28 -11.72 0.30
N LEU A 60 -12.89 -11.17 -0.85
CA LEU A 60 -13.75 -11.07 -2.03
C LEU A 60 -13.15 -11.80 -3.23
N GLY A 61 -14.01 -12.29 -4.10
CA GLY A 61 -13.66 -12.76 -5.44
C GLY A 61 -13.45 -11.62 -6.44
N GLU A 62 -13.18 -11.97 -7.69
CA GLU A 62 -13.01 -11.01 -8.79
C GLU A 62 -14.31 -10.25 -9.12
N ASP A 63 -15.44 -10.85 -8.84
CA ASP A 63 -16.78 -10.26 -9.00
C ASP A 63 -17.16 -9.30 -7.86
N GLY A 64 -16.27 -9.15 -6.87
CA GLY A 64 -16.53 -8.33 -5.69
C GLY A 64 -17.43 -8.99 -4.65
N GLN A 65 -17.82 -10.26 -4.85
CA GLN A 65 -18.64 -10.97 -3.89
C GLN A 65 -17.83 -11.60 -2.77
N PRO A 66 -18.36 -11.64 -1.54
CA PRO A 66 -17.69 -12.29 -0.41
C PRO A 66 -17.48 -13.79 -0.66
N LEU A 67 -16.31 -14.27 -0.30
CA LEU A 67 -15.96 -15.68 -0.34
C LEU A 67 -16.18 -16.32 1.03
N ALA A 68 -16.91 -17.44 1.06
CA ALA A 68 -17.16 -18.18 2.29
C ALA A 68 -15.92 -18.97 2.76
N PRO A 69 -15.80 -19.32 4.06
CA PRO A 69 -14.66 -20.08 4.60
C PRO A 69 -14.44 -21.45 3.94
N ASP A 70 -15.50 -22.07 3.41
CA ASP A 70 -15.49 -23.35 2.69
C ASP A 70 -15.30 -23.20 1.17
N ALA A 71 -15.04 -21.98 0.68
CA ALA A 71 -14.80 -21.72 -0.73
C ALA A 71 -13.68 -22.62 -1.27
N ARG A 72 -13.94 -23.27 -2.40
CA ARG A 72 -12.94 -24.13 -3.07
C ARG A 72 -11.79 -23.31 -3.64
N TYR A 73 -10.62 -23.93 -3.68
CA TYR A 73 -9.48 -23.38 -4.42
C TYR A 73 -9.76 -23.44 -5.94
N VAL A 74 -9.67 -22.29 -6.61
CA VAL A 74 -9.83 -22.17 -8.07
C VAL A 74 -8.56 -21.57 -8.66
N GLY A 75 -7.75 -22.41 -9.30
CA GLY A 75 -6.48 -21.98 -9.91
C GLY A 75 -6.69 -20.92 -11.01
N GLY A 76 -5.92 -19.84 -10.94
CA GLY A 76 -5.99 -18.70 -11.85
C GLY A 76 -6.93 -17.57 -11.41
N ALA A 77 -7.79 -17.81 -10.42
CA ALA A 77 -8.63 -16.77 -9.84
C ALA A 77 -7.80 -15.76 -9.04
N ARG A 78 -8.39 -14.60 -8.78
CA ARG A 78 -7.84 -13.58 -7.90
C ARG A 78 -8.73 -13.38 -6.70
N VAL A 79 -8.09 -13.22 -5.54
CA VAL A 79 -8.76 -13.01 -4.27
C VAL A 79 -8.30 -11.66 -3.72
N TYR A 80 -9.25 -10.88 -3.24
CA TYR A 80 -9.02 -9.54 -2.72
C TYR A 80 -9.35 -9.47 -1.25
N TYR A 81 -8.53 -8.74 -0.49
CA TYR A 81 -8.74 -8.48 0.93
C TYR A 81 -8.07 -7.17 1.33
N TRP A 82 -8.48 -6.58 2.43
CA TRP A 82 -7.82 -5.40 2.97
C TRP A 82 -6.83 -5.82 4.05
N ARG A 83 -5.66 -5.18 4.03
CA ARG A 83 -4.73 -5.33 5.15
C ARG A 83 -5.31 -4.60 6.35
N GLU A 84 -5.35 -5.28 7.47
CA GLU A 84 -5.80 -4.76 8.74
C GLU A 84 -4.79 -5.15 9.81
N LEU A 85 -4.61 -4.29 10.77
CA LEU A 85 -3.85 -4.55 11.99
C LEU A 85 -4.80 -4.51 13.17
N PRO A 86 -4.58 -5.33 14.20
CA PRO A 86 -5.41 -5.31 15.41
C PRO A 86 -5.44 -3.93 16.07
N SER A 87 -4.32 -3.24 16.03
CA SER A 87 -4.17 -1.84 16.45
C SER A 87 -3.03 -1.18 15.69
N GLU A 88 -3.17 0.11 15.45
CA GLU A 88 -2.08 0.98 14.99
C GLU A 88 -1.95 2.13 15.98
N ASP A 89 -0.74 2.39 16.44
CA ASP A 89 -0.47 3.57 17.25
C ASP A 89 -0.72 4.81 16.38
N PRO A 90 -1.59 5.73 16.79
CA PRO A 90 -1.86 6.93 16.02
C PRO A 90 -0.59 7.79 15.94
N ILE A 91 -0.30 8.27 14.75
CA ILE A 91 0.80 9.22 14.53
C ILE A 91 0.21 10.64 14.61
N PRO A 92 0.55 11.43 15.64
CA PRO A 92 -0.12 12.69 15.95
C PRO A 92 0.27 13.85 15.02
N PHE A 93 1.06 13.57 13.98
CA PHE A 93 1.54 14.56 13.05
C PHE A 93 0.74 14.53 11.76
N GLU A 94 0.27 15.69 11.29
CA GLU A 94 -0.49 15.82 10.05
C GLU A 94 0.42 16.22 8.89
N ALA A 95 0.13 15.63 7.73
CA ALA A 95 0.76 16.01 6.48
C ALA A 95 -0.07 17.12 5.80
N SER A 96 0.61 18.13 5.27
CA SER A 96 -0.04 19.18 4.47
C SER A 96 0.10 18.91 2.97
N VAL A 97 -0.91 19.29 2.20
CA VAL A 97 -0.84 19.33 0.74
C VAL A 97 -0.39 20.74 0.37
N LEU A 98 0.77 20.83 -0.29
CA LEU A 98 1.36 22.09 -0.72
C LEU A 98 0.96 22.49 -2.13
N PHE A 99 0.70 21.47 -2.97
CA PHE A 99 0.26 21.65 -4.35
C PHE A 99 -0.62 20.48 -4.77
N GLU A 100 -1.63 20.77 -5.55
CA GLU A 100 -2.51 19.77 -6.17
C GLU A 100 -3.02 20.30 -7.51
N ASP A 101 -2.94 19.43 -8.53
CA ASP A 101 -3.60 19.63 -9.83
C ASP A 101 -4.30 18.33 -10.28
N ASP A 102 -4.62 18.21 -11.57
CA ASP A 102 -5.28 17.02 -12.13
C ASP A 102 -4.34 15.78 -12.19
N HIS A 103 -3.04 15.99 -12.13
CA HIS A 103 -2.01 14.96 -12.32
C HIS A 103 -1.23 14.61 -11.06
N LEU A 104 -0.91 15.63 -10.26
CA LEU A 104 0.05 15.55 -9.15
C LEU A 104 -0.53 16.06 -7.83
N VAL A 105 0.01 15.49 -6.76
CA VAL A 105 -0.09 16.03 -5.40
C VAL A 105 1.33 16.15 -4.85
N VAL A 106 1.68 17.30 -4.30
CA VAL A 106 2.90 17.51 -3.52
C VAL A 106 2.50 17.66 -2.07
N ALA A 107 2.98 16.76 -1.24
CA ALA A 107 2.70 16.77 0.19
C ALA A 107 3.97 17.00 0.99
N ASP A 108 3.86 17.79 2.04
CA ASP A 108 4.86 17.88 3.11
C ASP A 108 4.59 16.79 4.14
N LYS A 109 5.47 15.80 4.17
CA LYS A 109 5.38 14.65 5.07
C LYS A 109 6.08 14.98 6.39
N PRO A 110 5.39 14.86 7.53
CA PRO A 110 6.04 15.03 8.82
C PRO A 110 7.02 13.90 9.15
N HIS A 111 7.90 14.12 10.12
CA HIS A 111 8.69 13.05 10.73
C HIS A 111 7.79 11.92 11.25
N PHE A 112 8.33 10.72 11.27
CA PHE A 112 7.72 9.49 11.82
C PHE A 112 6.49 8.95 11.08
N LEU A 113 5.97 9.64 10.06
CA LEU A 113 4.90 9.15 9.21
C LEU A 113 5.49 8.34 8.02
N PRO A 114 5.21 7.03 7.87
CA PRO A 114 5.64 6.29 6.68
C PRO A 114 4.95 6.79 5.42
N VAL A 115 5.61 6.69 4.26
CA VAL A 115 4.98 7.07 2.98
C VAL A 115 3.91 6.07 2.56
N THR A 116 4.20 4.76 2.69
CA THR A 116 3.32 3.67 2.18
C THR A 116 3.11 2.61 3.25
N PRO A 117 1.98 1.86 3.18
CA PRO A 117 1.73 0.73 4.06
C PRO A 117 2.87 -0.27 4.10
N GLY A 118 3.33 -0.58 5.30
CA GLY A 118 4.43 -1.53 5.54
C GLY A 118 4.63 -1.82 7.03
N GLY A 119 5.13 -3.03 7.34
CA GLY A 119 5.37 -3.43 8.73
C GLY A 119 4.10 -3.31 9.58
N ARG A 120 4.20 -2.54 10.65
CA ARG A 120 3.14 -2.29 11.64
C ARG A 120 2.23 -1.08 11.30
N TYR A 121 2.32 -0.55 10.10
CA TYR A 121 1.52 0.58 9.65
C TYR A 121 0.74 0.23 8.39
N VAL A 122 -0.56 0.47 8.40
CA VAL A 122 -1.46 0.32 7.25
C VAL A 122 -2.19 1.64 7.01
N ARG A 123 -2.96 2.12 7.98
CA ARG A 123 -3.72 3.37 7.92
C ARG A 123 -2.86 4.58 8.20
N GLU A 124 -1.98 4.47 9.18
CA GLU A 124 -1.06 5.51 9.62
C GLU A 124 0.12 5.66 8.64
N THR A 125 -0.22 6.03 7.38
CA THR A 125 0.74 6.32 6.32
C THR A 125 0.29 7.52 5.49
N LEU A 126 1.25 8.26 4.93
CA LEU A 126 0.97 9.42 4.08
C LEU A 126 -0.01 9.07 2.96
N LEU A 127 0.26 7.96 2.23
CA LEU A 127 -0.55 7.55 1.10
C LEU A 127 -2.01 7.27 1.49
N VAL A 128 -2.24 6.53 2.58
CA VAL A 128 -3.59 6.13 2.99
C VAL A 128 -4.36 7.34 3.51
N ARG A 129 -3.73 8.18 4.33
CA ARG A 129 -4.34 9.42 4.81
C ARG A 129 -4.72 10.35 3.66
N LEU A 130 -3.82 10.55 2.68
CA LEU A 130 -4.11 11.40 1.52
C LEU A 130 -5.18 10.80 0.60
N LYS A 131 -5.20 9.49 0.38
CA LYS A 131 -6.28 8.83 -0.37
C LYS A 131 -7.64 9.06 0.26
N ALA A 132 -7.74 8.94 1.58
CA ALA A 132 -8.97 9.19 2.32
C ALA A 132 -9.37 10.67 2.24
N LYS A 133 -8.42 11.58 2.47
CA LYS A 133 -8.64 13.04 2.48
C LYS A 133 -9.09 13.58 1.12
N LEU A 134 -8.44 13.12 0.03
CA LEU A 134 -8.66 13.63 -1.34
C LEU A 134 -9.68 12.80 -2.12
N GLY A 135 -10.19 11.69 -1.56
CA GLY A 135 -11.07 10.78 -2.30
C GLY A 135 -10.42 10.13 -3.52
N CYS A 136 -9.08 10.17 -3.64
CA CYS A 136 -8.33 9.72 -4.82
C CYS A 136 -7.81 8.30 -4.63
N ALA A 137 -8.59 7.30 -5.08
CA ALA A 137 -8.21 5.89 -4.98
C ALA A 137 -6.98 5.52 -5.82
N ASP A 138 -6.69 6.28 -6.89
CA ASP A 138 -5.57 6.06 -7.80
C ASP A 138 -4.27 6.70 -7.33
N LEU A 139 -4.31 7.53 -6.31
CA LEU A 139 -3.13 8.20 -5.78
C LEU A 139 -1.99 7.21 -5.51
N SER A 140 -0.80 7.52 -6.02
CA SER A 140 0.37 6.64 -5.93
C SER A 140 1.64 7.48 -5.76
N PRO A 141 2.51 7.17 -4.79
CA PRO A 141 3.75 7.91 -4.61
C PRO A 141 4.70 7.66 -5.79
N LEU A 142 5.36 8.71 -6.24
CA LEU A 142 6.38 8.65 -7.29
C LEU A 142 7.74 8.27 -6.73
N HIS A 143 7.99 8.59 -5.47
CA HIS A 143 9.17 8.22 -4.70
C HIS A 143 8.81 8.04 -3.22
N ARG A 144 9.79 7.66 -2.43
CA ARG A 144 9.64 7.57 -0.98
C ARG A 144 10.82 8.26 -0.28
N ILE A 145 10.56 8.73 0.91
CA ILE A 145 11.55 9.10 1.93
C ILE A 145 11.30 8.24 3.17
N ASP A 146 12.27 8.10 4.02
CA ASP A 146 12.16 7.25 5.20
C ASP A 146 11.13 7.79 6.20
N ARG A 147 10.71 6.93 7.11
CA ARG A 147 9.74 7.30 8.15
C ARG A 147 10.22 8.48 8.98
N GLU A 148 11.48 8.46 9.33
CA GLU A 148 12.17 9.48 10.15
C GLU A 148 12.43 10.78 9.40
N THR A 149 12.43 10.76 8.06
CA THR A 149 12.68 11.94 7.23
C THR A 149 11.38 12.71 7.02
N ALA A 150 11.40 14.02 7.26
CA ALA A 150 10.33 14.92 6.86
C ALA A 150 10.62 15.54 5.49
N GLY A 151 9.60 16.12 4.86
CA GLY A 151 9.74 16.88 3.62
C GLY A 151 8.89 16.37 2.47
N LEU A 152 9.23 16.82 1.28
CA LEU A 152 8.38 16.71 0.10
C LEU A 152 8.25 15.29 -0.41
N VAL A 153 7.01 14.88 -0.65
CA VAL A 153 6.65 13.64 -1.35
C VAL A 153 5.71 13.97 -2.49
N LEU A 154 6.09 13.56 -3.69
CA LEU A 154 5.28 13.71 -4.89
C LEU A 154 4.46 12.44 -5.11
N LEU A 155 3.16 12.63 -5.38
CA LEU A 155 2.24 11.55 -5.67
C LEU A 155 1.51 11.85 -6.99
N CYS A 156 1.28 10.81 -7.79
CA CYS A 156 0.57 10.88 -9.05
C CYS A 156 -0.89 10.46 -8.85
N LYS A 157 -1.82 11.24 -9.42
CA LYS A 157 -3.26 10.96 -9.36
C LYS A 157 -3.69 10.01 -10.49
N GLN A 158 -3.06 10.12 -11.66
CA GLN A 158 -3.47 9.41 -12.87
C GLN A 158 -2.59 8.18 -13.13
N PRO A 159 -3.17 6.97 -13.25
CA PRO A 159 -2.40 5.75 -13.53
C PRO A 159 -1.53 5.81 -14.79
N GLN A 160 -2.05 6.45 -15.84
CA GLN A 160 -1.37 6.56 -17.14
C GLN A 160 -0.11 7.43 -17.08
N ASP A 161 -0.04 8.38 -16.15
CA ASP A 161 1.09 9.33 -16.03
C ASP A 161 2.22 8.80 -15.16
N ARG A 162 1.97 7.72 -14.40
CA ARG A 162 2.92 7.21 -13.37
C ARG A 162 4.28 6.89 -13.93
N ASP A 163 4.34 6.17 -15.06
CA ASP A 163 5.62 5.74 -15.61
C ASP A 163 6.43 6.93 -16.08
N ALA A 164 5.80 7.91 -16.72
CA ALA A 164 6.44 9.13 -17.17
C ALA A 164 7.09 9.91 -16.00
N TYR A 165 6.34 10.11 -14.91
CA TYR A 165 6.88 10.78 -13.73
C TYR A 165 7.91 9.93 -12.96
N GLN A 166 7.67 8.62 -12.82
CA GLN A 166 8.62 7.74 -12.14
C GLN A 166 9.94 7.61 -12.89
N SER A 167 9.91 7.71 -14.23
CA SER A 167 11.13 7.71 -15.04
C SER A 167 12.07 8.86 -14.70
N LEU A 168 11.53 10.04 -14.35
CA LEU A 168 12.35 11.19 -13.95
C LEU A 168 13.21 10.87 -12.71
N PHE A 169 12.66 10.13 -11.75
CA PHE A 169 13.39 9.68 -10.56
C PHE A 169 14.38 8.57 -10.89
N ARG A 170 13.97 7.58 -11.70
CA ARG A 170 14.81 6.47 -12.14
C ARG A 170 16.03 6.97 -12.93
N ASP A 171 15.80 7.94 -13.80
CA ASP A 171 16.80 8.50 -14.70
C ASP A 171 17.59 9.67 -14.06
N ARG A 172 17.39 9.92 -12.76
CA ARG A 172 18.05 10.96 -11.96
C ARG A 172 17.89 12.38 -12.55
N ARG A 173 16.72 12.66 -13.10
CA ARG A 173 16.36 13.98 -13.68
C ARG A 173 15.65 14.90 -12.69
N VAL A 174 15.61 14.50 -11.42
CA VAL A 174 15.05 15.27 -10.31
C VAL A 174 16.17 15.66 -9.37
N ASP A 175 16.35 16.95 -9.19
CA ASP A 175 17.29 17.47 -8.20
C ASP A 175 16.67 17.39 -6.81
N LYS A 176 17.44 16.90 -5.84
CA LYS A 176 17.00 16.72 -4.47
C LYS A 176 18.00 17.36 -3.51
N VAL A 177 17.49 18.19 -2.62
CA VAL A 177 18.27 18.79 -1.55
C VAL A 177 17.78 18.25 -0.21
N TYR A 178 18.70 17.84 0.63
CA TYR A 178 18.43 17.35 1.98
C TYR A 178 19.24 18.14 2.99
N GLU A 179 18.63 18.43 4.13
CA GLU A 179 19.31 18.94 5.31
C GLU A 179 19.33 17.84 6.36
N ALA A 180 20.47 17.66 7.02
CA ALA A 180 20.64 16.68 8.08
C ALA A 180 21.32 17.30 9.29
N VAL A 181 20.84 16.96 10.48
CA VAL A 181 21.47 17.32 11.75
C VAL A 181 22.18 16.08 12.30
N ALA A 182 23.47 16.23 12.56
CA ALA A 182 24.27 15.16 13.11
C ALA A 182 25.23 15.71 14.18
N PRO A 183 25.69 14.88 15.15
CA PRO A 183 26.75 15.27 16.07
C PRO A 183 28.02 15.68 15.31
N TRP A 184 28.54 16.84 15.62
CA TRP A 184 29.77 17.31 15.01
C TRP A 184 30.98 16.48 15.49
N ARG A 185 31.81 16.04 14.53
CA ARG A 185 33.13 15.43 14.81
C ARG A 185 34.18 16.10 13.90
N ALA A 186 35.23 16.61 14.50
CA ALA A 186 36.27 17.36 13.79
C ALA A 186 37.00 16.54 12.69
N GLU A 187 36.95 15.21 12.84
CA GLU A 187 37.60 14.28 11.89
C GLU A 187 36.77 14.00 10.64
N LEU A 188 35.49 14.37 10.63
CA LEU A 188 34.62 14.16 9.48
C LEU A 188 34.95 15.14 8.38
N ARG A 189 35.46 14.62 7.27
CA ARG A 189 35.59 15.36 6.03
C ARG A 189 34.36 15.07 5.16
N PHE A 190 33.60 16.12 4.87
CA PHE A 190 32.53 16.02 3.91
C PHE A 190 33.06 16.16 2.49
N PRO A 191 32.53 15.42 1.50
CA PRO A 191 32.93 15.51 0.10
C PRO A 191 32.62 16.87 -0.51
#